data_b6fb6f24f8f9ef8c54a7ba4a217c4cb4
#
_entry.id   b6fb6f24f8f9ef8c54a7ba4a217c4cb4
#
_cell.length_a   1.000
_cell.length_b   1.000
_cell.length_c   1.000
_cell.angle_alpha   90.00
_cell.angle_beta   90.00
_cell.angle_gamma   90.00
#
_symmetry.space_group_name_H-M   'P 1'
#
loop_
_entity.id
_entity.type
_entity.pdbx_description
1 polymer ?
#
loop_
_entity_poly.entity_id
_entity_poly.type
_entity_poly.pdbx_seq_one_letter_code
_entity_poly.pdbx_strand_id
1 'polypeptide(L)'
;MKILLNFDLDFTLIDNREGIVNSFNYALKKFNIPALETALIEKMIGNPLEKMFAQVTDMNATPLCSAFREYYVSEGIFQVKVFPGVTDLLVDLNKWFTLGVITSKKEEIAVRLLQNLNIAKQFDFILGETELRKSKTDPKLLQYLRNKYKGFRFVIIGDTPHDRELAEKLNCPFIGVLTGLHSKKELISNTKNMKTLILNNVSEITKQKIQSLFKI
;
A
#
# COMPACT_ATOMS: atom_id res chain seq x y z
N MET A 1 1.08 20.82 -17.36
CA MET A 1 0.61 19.41 -17.35
C MET A 1 0.28 19.05 -15.89
N LYS A 2 -0.95 18.64 -15.60
CA LYS A 2 -1.35 18.22 -14.24
C LYS A 2 -1.01 16.73 -14.07
N ILE A 3 -0.35 16.37 -12.99
CA ILE A 3 0.02 14.99 -12.68
C ILE A 3 -0.52 14.64 -11.31
N LEU A 4 -1.12 13.45 -11.19
CA LEU A 4 -1.59 12.85 -9.96
C LEU A 4 -0.73 11.64 -9.63
N LEU A 5 -0.02 11.71 -8.50
CA LEU A 5 0.77 10.63 -7.96
C LEU A 5 -0.08 9.84 -6.98
N ASN A 6 -0.29 8.56 -7.24
CA ASN A 6 -1.06 7.68 -6.39
C ASN A 6 -0.12 6.69 -5.70
N PHE A 7 -0.01 6.81 -4.40
CA PHE A 7 0.84 5.95 -3.58
C PHE A 7 0.03 4.79 -3.00
N ASP A 8 0.60 3.61 -2.98
CA ASP A 8 0.20 2.62 -2.01
C ASP A 8 0.63 3.06 -0.61
N LEU A 9 0.10 2.40 0.41
CA LEU A 9 0.35 2.74 1.81
C LEU A 9 1.38 1.80 2.44
N ASP A 10 0.96 0.53 2.64
CA ASP A 10 1.76 -0.46 3.35
C ASP A 10 3.00 -0.83 2.54
N PHE A 11 4.18 -0.82 3.15
CA PHE A 11 5.49 -1.07 2.51
C PHE A 11 5.88 -0.12 1.39
N THR A 12 5.07 0.90 1.10
CA THR A 12 5.41 1.99 0.17
C THR A 12 5.72 3.28 0.91
N LEU A 13 4.79 3.77 1.73
CA LEU A 13 4.96 4.97 2.55
C LEU A 13 5.32 4.64 4.00
N ILE A 14 4.87 3.49 4.48
CA ILE A 14 4.96 3.08 5.89
C ILE A 14 5.48 1.66 6.05
N ASP A 15 6.22 1.45 7.13
CA ASP A 15 6.57 0.13 7.64
C ASP A 15 5.60 -0.23 8.77
N ASN A 16 4.75 -1.21 8.53
CA ASN A 16 3.76 -1.70 9.47
C ASN A 16 4.02 -3.16 9.91
N ARG A 17 5.22 -3.69 9.64
CA ARG A 17 5.60 -5.08 9.98
C ARG A 17 5.38 -5.39 11.45
N GLU A 18 5.86 -4.52 12.34
CA GLU A 18 5.74 -4.69 13.79
C GLU A 18 4.27 -4.84 14.22
N GLY A 19 3.39 -3.96 13.74
CA GLY A 19 1.96 -4.01 14.04
C GLY A 19 1.28 -5.27 13.52
N ILE A 20 1.64 -5.74 12.31
CA ILE A 20 1.12 -6.98 11.73
C ILE A 20 1.59 -8.19 12.53
N VAL A 21 2.89 -8.29 12.83
CA VAL A 21 3.48 -9.41 13.57
C VAL A 21 2.87 -9.54 14.96
N ASN A 22 2.74 -8.42 15.68
CA ASN A 22 2.16 -8.42 17.01
C ASN A 22 0.67 -8.78 17.00
N SER A 23 -0.08 -8.29 16.01
CA SER A 23 -1.51 -8.64 15.84
C SER A 23 -1.70 -10.11 15.50
N PHE A 24 -0.82 -10.67 14.68
CA PHE A 24 -0.86 -12.07 14.30
C PHE A 24 -0.60 -12.97 15.51
N ASN A 25 0.45 -12.68 16.27
CA ASN A 25 0.80 -13.42 17.47
C ASN A 25 -0.23 -13.24 18.61
N TYR A 26 -0.84 -12.06 18.73
CA TYR A 26 -1.98 -11.86 19.63
C TYR A 26 -3.12 -12.81 19.28
N ALA A 27 -3.50 -12.91 18.01
CA ALA A 27 -4.55 -13.80 17.56
C ALA A 27 -4.22 -15.27 17.87
N LEU A 28 -3.00 -15.73 17.58
CA LEU A 28 -2.56 -17.09 17.90
C LEU A 28 -2.67 -17.37 19.41
N LYS A 29 -2.14 -16.45 20.24
CA LYS A 29 -2.15 -16.59 21.71
C LYS A 29 -3.57 -16.66 22.27
N LYS A 30 -4.51 -15.86 21.74
CA LYS A 30 -5.93 -15.83 22.16
C LYS A 30 -6.61 -17.19 21.99
N PHE A 31 -6.14 -18.00 21.06
CA PHE A 31 -6.65 -19.35 20.78
C PHE A 31 -5.70 -20.48 21.22
N ASN A 32 -4.76 -20.17 22.13
CA ASN A 32 -3.79 -21.14 22.67
C ASN A 32 -2.90 -21.80 21.60
N ILE A 33 -2.66 -21.12 20.48
CA ILE A 33 -1.73 -21.55 19.45
C ILE A 33 -0.36 -20.91 19.76
N PRO A 34 0.76 -21.64 19.64
CA PRO A 34 2.09 -21.09 19.89
C PRO A 34 2.37 -19.90 18.99
N ALA A 35 3.01 -18.86 19.53
CA ALA A 35 3.45 -17.71 18.76
C ALA A 35 4.52 -18.13 17.73
N LEU A 36 4.53 -17.44 16.59
CA LEU A 36 5.53 -17.64 15.56
C LEU A 36 6.63 -16.59 15.65
N GLU A 37 7.81 -16.98 15.18
CA GLU A 37 8.91 -16.06 14.98
C GLU A 37 8.55 -14.98 13.95
N THR A 38 9.02 -13.75 14.20
CA THR A 38 8.79 -12.58 13.34
C THR A 38 9.08 -12.87 11.86
N ALA A 39 10.24 -13.49 11.58
CA ALA A 39 10.67 -13.78 10.21
C ALA A 39 9.72 -14.74 9.44
N LEU A 40 9.01 -15.63 10.15
CA LEU A 40 8.02 -16.49 9.53
C LEU A 40 6.75 -15.74 9.17
N ILE A 41 6.28 -14.87 10.06
CA ILE A 41 5.11 -14.05 9.80
C ILE A 41 5.40 -13.06 8.67
N GLU A 42 6.56 -12.40 8.68
CA GLU A 42 6.97 -11.46 7.64
C GLU A 42 6.93 -12.07 6.24
N LYS A 43 7.35 -13.33 6.07
CA LYS A 43 7.28 -14.05 4.79
C LYS A 43 5.85 -14.27 4.30
N MET A 44 4.87 -14.26 5.18
CA MET A 44 3.45 -14.43 4.84
C MET A 44 2.74 -13.12 4.52
N ILE A 45 3.29 -11.97 4.95
CA ILE A 45 2.69 -10.65 4.70
C ILE A 45 2.50 -10.46 3.19
N GLY A 46 1.39 -9.82 2.80
CA GLY A 46 0.99 -9.69 1.40
C GLY A 46 -0.02 -10.74 0.96
N ASN A 47 -0.13 -11.87 1.66
CA ASN A 47 -1.22 -12.81 1.48
C ASN A 47 -2.50 -12.34 2.21
N PRO A 48 -3.68 -12.74 1.75
CA PRO A 48 -4.91 -12.59 2.54
C PRO A 48 -4.76 -13.19 3.94
N LEU A 49 -5.28 -12.51 4.94
CA LEU A 49 -5.10 -12.87 6.36
C LEU A 49 -5.56 -14.31 6.66
N GLU A 50 -6.67 -14.72 6.03
CA GLU A 50 -7.20 -16.09 6.12
C GLU A 50 -6.19 -17.13 5.62
N LYS A 51 -5.46 -16.82 4.54
CA LYS A 51 -4.42 -17.70 3.99
C LYS A 51 -3.17 -17.71 4.86
N MET A 52 -2.85 -16.63 5.55
CA MET A 52 -1.74 -16.61 6.50
C MET A 52 -2.03 -17.54 7.67
N PHE A 53 -3.21 -17.47 8.26
CA PHE A 53 -3.59 -18.39 9.37
C PHE A 53 -3.68 -19.85 8.92
N ALA A 54 -4.20 -20.12 7.72
CA ALA A 54 -4.27 -21.49 7.19
C ALA A 54 -2.90 -22.18 6.98
N GLN A 55 -1.79 -21.42 6.92
CA GLN A 55 -0.43 -21.97 6.88
C GLN A 55 0.08 -22.42 8.26
N VAL A 56 -0.61 -22.02 9.33
CA VAL A 56 -0.14 -22.19 10.73
C VAL A 56 -1.01 -23.15 11.51
N THR A 57 -2.30 -23.26 11.17
CA THR A 57 -3.25 -24.06 11.92
C THR A 57 -4.42 -24.49 11.03
N ASP A 58 -5.00 -25.66 11.33
CA ASP A 58 -6.23 -26.17 10.69
C ASP A 58 -7.49 -25.55 11.30
N MET A 59 -7.36 -24.69 12.31
CA MET A 59 -8.49 -23.99 12.91
C MET A 59 -9.14 -23.05 11.89
N ASN A 60 -10.47 -22.89 11.98
CA ASN A 60 -11.19 -21.90 11.18
C ASN A 60 -10.54 -20.51 11.34
N ALA A 61 -10.13 -19.90 10.22
CA ALA A 61 -9.44 -18.62 10.23
C ALA A 61 -10.32 -17.43 10.68
N THR A 62 -11.64 -17.52 10.58
CA THR A 62 -12.55 -16.39 10.88
C THR A 62 -12.37 -15.81 12.29
N PRO A 63 -12.37 -16.60 13.39
CA PRO A 63 -12.13 -16.04 14.72
C PRO A 63 -10.71 -15.49 14.90
N LEU A 64 -9.70 -16.12 14.28
CA LEU A 64 -8.31 -15.63 14.28
C LEU A 64 -8.19 -14.28 13.57
N CYS A 65 -8.81 -14.14 12.41
CA CYS A 65 -8.86 -12.87 11.67
C CYS A 65 -9.59 -11.77 12.47
N SER A 66 -10.65 -12.12 13.21
CA SER A 66 -11.34 -11.19 14.11
C SER A 66 -10.42 -10.71 15.23
N ALA A 67 -9.71 -11.62 15.89
CA ALA A 67 -8.78 -11.28 16.96
C ALA A 67 -7.58 -10.45 16.45
N PHE A 68 -7.05 -10.78 15.25
CA PHE A 68 -6.03 -9.96 14.60
C PHE A 68 -6.52 -8.52 14.39
N ARG A 69 -7.72 -8.36 13.82
CA ARG A 69 -8.29 -7.03 13.53
C ARG A 69 -8.57 -6.24 14.79
N GLU A 70 -9.03 -6.90 15.84
CA GLU A 70 -9.25 -6.29 17.16
C GLU A 70 -7.95 -5.66 17.69
N TYR A 71 -6.86 -6.43 17.76
CA TYR A 71 -5.58 -5.95 18.23
C TYR A 71 -4.97 -4.92 17.27
N TYR A 72 -5.06 -5.14 15.97
CA TYR A 72 -4.50 -4.23 14.99
C TYR A 72 -5.11 -2.84 15.10
N VAL A 73 -6.42 -2.73 15.29
CA VAL A 73 -7.12 -1.44 15.40
C VAL A 73 -6.84 -0.74 16.73
N SER A 74 -6.66 -1.48 17.83
CA SER A 74 -6.40 -0.91 19.15
C SER A 74 -4.92 -0.57 19.38
N GLU A 75 -4.01 -1.44 18.96
CA GLU A 75 -2.59 -1.37 19.27
C GLU A 75 -1.69 -1.33 18.02
N GLY A 76 -1.95 -2.22 17.06
CA GLY A 76 -1.07 -2.41 15.91
C GLY A 76 -0.89 -1.17 15.03
N ILE A 77 -1.93 -0.33 14.92
CA ILE A 77 -1.87 0.92 14.16
C ILE A 77 -0.89 1.96 14.77
N PHE A 78 -0.54 1.84 16.03
CA PHE A 78 0.44 2.70 16.70
C PHE A 78 1.88 2.17 16.60
N GLN A 79 2.05 0.92 16.15
CA GLN A 79 3.34 0.25 15.95
C GLN A 79 3.83 0.39 14.50
N VAL A 80 3.36 1.42 13.83
CA VAL A 80 3.65 1.72 12.42
C VAL A 80 4.58 2.92 12.33
N LYS A 81 5.54 2.88 11.42
CA LYS A 81 6.51 3.95 11.19
C LYS A 81 6.46 4.42 9.74
N VAL A 82 6.61 5.71 9.51
CA VAL A 82 6.85 6.26 8.17
C VAL A 82 8.27 5.87 7.75
N PHE A 83 8.45 5.40 6.50
CA PHE A 83 9.79 5.13 6.01
C PHE A 83 10.66 6.41 6.02
N PRO A 84 11.98 6.26 6.26
CA PRO A 84 12.89 7.41 6.26
C PRO A 84 12.79 8.27 4.99
N GLY A 85 12.72 9.59 5.16
CA GLY A 85 12.65 10.56 4.08
C GLY A 85 11.27 10.74 3.43
N VAL A 86 10.27 9.94 3.76
CA VAL A 86 8.92 10.02 3.14
C VAL A 86 8.22 11.33 3.50
N THR A 87 8.29 11.78 4.73
CA THR A 87 7.62 13.03 5.15
C THR A 87 8.12 14.23 4.34
N ASP A 88 9.43 14.37 4.20
CA ASP A 88 10.05 15.45 3.44
C ASP A 88 9.75 15.33 1.93
N LEU A 89 9.80 14.10 1.42
CA LEU A 89 9.41 13.79 0.04
C LEU A 89 7.98 14.26 -0.27
N LEU A 90 7.01 13.91 0.57
CA LEU A 90 5.61 14.27 0.36
C LEU A 90 5.41 15.79 0.37
N VAL A 91 6.08 16.50 1.29
CA VAL A 91 6.07 17.97 1.33
C VAL A 91 6.67 18.58 0.07
N ASP A 92 7.75 18.00 -0.45
CA ASP A 92 8.38 18.51 -1.67
C ASP A 92 7.55 18.22 -2.92
N LEU A 93 7.04 16.99 -3.07
CA LEU A 93 6.22 16.60 -4.22
C LEU A 93 4.90 17.37 -4.29
N ASN A 94 4.29 17.69 -3.14
CA ASN A 94 3.03 18.43 -3.06
C ASN A 94 3.11 19.86 -3.61
N LYS A 95 4.32 20.43 -3.71
CA LYS A 95 4.56 21.72 -4.39
C LYS A 95 4.30 21.66 -5.90
N TRP A 96 4.33 20.46 -6.50
CA TRP A 96 4.36 20.28 -7.96
C TRP A 96 3.27 19.36 -8.48
N PHE A 97 2.77 18.47 -7.66
CA PHE A 97 1.87 17.38 -8.03
C PHE A 97 0.70 17.28 -7.07
N THR A 98 -0.40 16.75 -7.53
CA THR A 98 -1.50 16.30 -6.69
C THR A 98 -1.15 14.91 -6.16
N LEU A 99 -1.33 14.67 -4.87
CA LEU A 99 -0.98 13.40 -4.24
C LEU A 99 -2.25 12.69 -3.76
N GLY A 100 -2.30 11.37 -3.95
CA GLY A 100 -3.38 10.53 -3.43
C GLY A 100 -2.85 9.20 -2.90
N VAL A 101 -3.63 8.57 -2.03
CA VAL A 101 -3.38 7.22 -1.55
C VAL A 101 -4.45 6.28 -2.08
N ILE A 102 -4.02 5.13 -2.62
CA ILE A 102 -4.88 4.01 -3.03
C ILE A 102 -4.32 2.74 -2.41
N THR A 103 -5.03 2.17 -1.45
CA THR A 103 -4.56 1.01 -0.66
C THR A 103 -5.60 -0.11 -0.60
N SER A 104 -5.14 -1.34 -0.41
CA SER A 104 -6.00 -2.50 -0.09
C SER A 104 -6.40 -2.56 1.40
N LYS A 105 -5.85 -1.65 2.22
CA LYS A 105 -6.29 -1.50 3.61
C LYS A 105 -7.70 -0.90 3.65
N LYS A 106 -8.51 -1.24 4.68
CA LYS A 106 -9.79 -0.56 4.91
C LYS A 106 -9.60 0.95 5.00
N GLU A 107 -10.44 1.71 4.29
CA GLU A 107 -10.31 3.16 4.16
C GLU A 107 -10.28 3.88 5.51
N GLU A 108 -11.17 3.52 6.43
CA GLU A 108 -11.23 4.09 7.79
C GLU A 108 -9.92 3.91 8.57
N ILE A 109 -9.28 2.72 8.41
CA ILE A 109 -8.01 2.40 9.06
C ILE A 109 -6.87 3.18 8.39
N ALA A 110 -6.86 3.26 7.07
CA ALA A 110 -5.85 4.02 6.32
C ALA A 110 -5.87 5.51 6.69
N VAL A 111 -7.06 6.11 6.73
CA VAL A 111 -7.25 7.51 7.15
C VAL A 111 -6.74 7.75 8.56
N ARG A 112 -7.19 6.92 9.53
CA ARG A 112 -6.77 7.04 10.94
C ARG A 112 -5.25 6.90 11.10
N LEU A 113 -4.66 5.95 10.38
CA LEU A 113 -3.22 5.69 10.42
C LEU A 113 -2.42 6.87 9.88
N LEU A 114 -2.79 7.41 8.71
CA LEU A 114 -2.14 8.58 8.13
C LEU A 114 -2.30 9.84 8.97
N GLN A 115 -3.43 9.99 9.69
CA GLN A 115 -3.65 11.05 10.67
C GLN A 115 -2.72 10.90 11.86
N ASN A 116 -2.61 9.71 12.45
CA ASN A 116 -1.69 9.44 13.57
C ASN A 116 -0.22 9.70 13.20
N LEU A 117 0.16 9.43 11.96
CA LEU A 117 1.51 9.68 11.43
C LEU A 117 1.73 11.14 10.99
N ASN A 118 0.72 12.02 11.11
CA ASN A 118 0.76 13.43 10.73
C ASN A 118 1.07 13.70 9.25
N ILE A 119 0.81 12.76 8.34
CA ILE A 119 1.02 12.90 6.89
C ILE A 119 -0.27 12.94 6.07
N ALA A 120 -1.44 12.73 6.67
CA ALA A 120 -2.72 12.73 5.96
C ALA A 120 -2.98 14.01 5.16
N LYS A 121 -2.58 15.16 5.68
CA LYS A 121 -2.75 16.49 5.06
C LYS A 121 -1.98 16.67 3.74
N GLN A 122 -1.05 15.78 3.42
CA GLN A 122 -0.30 15.83 2.16
C GLN A 122 -1.09 15.28 0.96
N PHE A 123 -2.23 14.61 1.22
CA PHE A 123 -2.99 13.92 0.18
C PHE A 123 -4.33 14.57 -0.08
N ASP A 124 -4.69 14.74 -1.35
CA ASP A 124 -6.00 15.21 -1.80
C ASP A 124 -7.11 14.19 -1.53
N PHE A 125 -6.74 12.92 -1.47
CA PHE A 125 -7.63 11.83 -1.11
C PHE A 125 -6.87 10.63 -0.55
N ILE A 126 -7.58 9.84 0.25
CA ILE A 126 -7.15 8.55 0.76
C ILE A 126 -8.28 7.57 0.43
N LEU A 127 -8.00 6.60 -0.43
CA LEU A 127 -8.98 5.60 -0.88
C LEU A 127 -8.48 4.20 -0.51
N GLY A 128 -9.28 3.51 0.30
CA GLY A 128 -9.04 2.14 0.73
C GLY A 128 -10.20 1.23 0.36
N GLU A 129 -10.23 0.01 0.90
CA GLU A 129 -11.36 -0.88 0.77
C GLU A 129 -12.56 -0.37 1.58
N THR A 130 -13.75 -0.48 0.96
CA THR A 130 -15.04 -0.21 1.57
C THR A 130 -16.02 -1.31 1.17
N GLU A 131 -17.25 -1.29 1.66
CA GLU A 131 -18.29 -2.22 1.21
C GLU A 131 -18.58 -2.11 -0.29
N LEU A 132 -18.47 -0.91 -0.85
CA LEU A 132 -18.74 -0.61 -2.26
C LEU A 132 -17.50 -0.74 -3.16
N ARG A 133 -16.31 -0.89 -2.60
CA ARG A 133 -15.02 -0.94 -3.31
C ARG A 133 -14.13 -1.98 -2.65
N LYS A 134 -13.98 -3.13 -3.29
CA LYS A 134 -13.33 -4.32 -2.71
C LYS A 134 -11.87 -4.52 -3.13
N SER A 135 -11.35 -3.72 -4.05
CA SER A 135 -9.96 -3.82 -4.49
C SER A 135 -9.44 -2.52 -5.10
N LYS A 136 -8.11 -2.40 -5.21
CA LYS A 136 -7.45 -1.29 -5.93
C LYS A 136 -7.83 -1.23 -7.42
N THR A 137 -8.22 -2.34 -8.01
CA THR A 137 -8.56 -2.45 -9.44
C THR A 137 -10.07 -2.52 -9.70
N ASP A 138 -10.88 -2.19 -8.71
CA ASP A 138 -12.33 -2.14 -8.84
C ASP A 138 -12.74 -1.15 -9.96
N PRO A 139 -13.59 -1.57 -10.91
CA PRO A 139 -14.03 -0.70 -12.01
C PRO A 139 -14.64 0.63 -11.55
N LYS A 140 -15.34 0.64 -10.41
CA LYS A 140 -15.92 1.87 -9.84
C LYS A 140 -14.84 2.84 -9.40
N LEU A 141 -13.74 2.34 -8.82
CA LEU A 141 -12.58 3.16 -8.46
C LEU A 141 -11.94 3.77 -9.69
N LEU A 142 -11.69 2.97 -10.73
CA LEU A 142 -11.10 3.44 -11.98
C LEU A 142 -11.97 4.51 -12.64
N GLN A 143 -13.28 4.32 -12.67
CA GLN A 143 -14.23 5.30 -13.22
C GLN A 143 -14.24 6.59 -12.40
N TYR A 144 -14.27 6.48 -11.06
CA TYR A 144 -14.19 7.64 -10.15
C TYR A 144 -12.92 8.47 -10.41
N LEU A 145 -11.75 7.83 -10.48
CA LEU A 145 -10.49 8.52 -10.73
C LEU A 145 -10.49 9.24 -12.08
N ARG A 146 -10.91 8.56 -13.15
CA ARG A 146 -10.97 9.13 -14.51
C ARG A 146 -11.93 10.33 -14.59
N ASN A 147 -13.05 10.28 -13.89
CA ASN A 147 -14.05 11.35 -13.90
C ASN A 147 -13.58 12.55 -13.08
N LYS A 148 -13.15 12.31 -11.81
CA LYS A 148 -12.74 13.37 -10.90
C LYS A 148 -11.47 14.07 -11.34
N TYR A 149 -10.50 13.32 -11.88
CA TYR A 149 -9.22 13.85 -12.32
C TYR A 149 -9.06 13.86 -13.84
N LYS A 150 -10.15 14.22 -14.53
CA LYS A 150 -10.14 14.38 -15.99
C LYS A 150 -9.06 15.38 -16.42
N GLY A 151 -8.22 14.99 -17.37
CA GLY A 151 -7.09 15.81 -17.86
C GLY A 151 -5.80 15.72 -17.02
N PHE A 152 -5.81 14.96 -15.94
CA PHE A 152 -4.58 14.60 -15.23
C PHE A 152 -3.90 13.39 -15.88
N ARG A 153 -2.57 13.37 -15.81
CA ARG A 153 -1.77 12.15 -16.04
C ARG A 153 -1.54 11.47 -14.70
N PHE A 154 -1.77 10.17 -14.64
CA PHE A 154 -1.58 9.37 -13.44
C PHE A 154 -0.17 8.77 -13.40
N VAL A 155 0.34 8.57 -12.20
CA VAL A 155 1.48 7.68 -11.90
C VAL A 155 1.06 6.84 -10.69
N ILE A 156 1.25 5.54 -10.76
CA ILE A 156 1.04 4.64 -9.63
C ILE A 156 2.40 4.30 -9.02
N ILE A 157 2.46 4.35 -7.69
CA ILE A 157 3.67 4.11 -6.92
C ILE A 157 3.33 3.05 -5.86
N GLY A 158 4.01 1.92 -5.87
CA GLY A 158 3.72 0.82 -4.96
C GLY A 158 4.76 -0.28 -5.00
N ASP A 159 4.65 -1.23 -4.08
CA ASP A 159 5.59 -2.34 -3.89
C ASP A 159 5.03 -3.71 -4.34
N THR A 160 3.81 -3.74 -4.90
CA THR A 160 3.12 -4.99 -5.23
C THR A 160 2.75 -5.11 -6.71
N PRO A 161 2.57 -6.34 -7.24
CA PRO A 161 1.98 -6.58 -8.56
C PRO A 161 0.57 -5.99 -8.72
N HIS A 162 -0.21 -5.83 -7.64
CA HIS A 162 -1.53 -5.19 -7.68
C HIS A 162 -1.45 -3.69 -7.99
N ASP A 163 -0.39 -3.00 -7.55
CA ASP A 163 -0.16 -1.60 -7.91
C ASP A 163 0.19 -1.47 -9.38
N ARG A 164 1.02 -2.38 -9.89
CA ARG A 164 1.31 -2.45 -11.31
C ARG A 164 0.03 -2.72 -12.13
N GLU A 165 -0.82 -3.67 -11.69
CA GLU A 165 -2.10 -3.94 -12.36
C GLU A 165 -3.01 -2.70 -12.38
N LEU A 166 -3.04 -1.93 -11.30
CA LEU A 166 -3.75 -0.65 -11.26
C LEU A 166 -3.21 0.33 -12.31
N ALA A 167 -1.88 0.43 -12.43
CA ALA A 167 -1.24 1.27 -13.45
C ALA A 167 -1.57 0.82 -14.87
N GLU A 168 -1.58 -0.48 -15.14
CA GLU A 168 -1.99 -1.07 -16.42
C GLU A 168 -3.43 -0.70 -16.78
N LYS A 169 -4.37 -0.88 -15.83
CA LYS A 169 -5.79 -0.55 -16.03
C LYS A 169 -6.04 0.94 -16.22
N LEU A 170 -5.22 1.80 -15.63
CA LEU A 170 -5.27 3.25 -15.83
C LEU A 170 -4.47 3.72 -17.06
N ASN A 171 -3.73 2.81 -17.72
CA ASN A 171 -2.82 3.10 -18.82
C ASN A 171 -1.84 4.22 -18.48
N CYS A 172 -1.12 4.07 -17.36
CA CYS A 172 -0.23 5.08 -16.84
C CYS A 172 1.11 4.48 -16.37
N PRO A 173 2.17 5.29 -16.19
CA PRO A 173 3.44 4.83 -15.65
C PRO A 173 3.32 4.20 -14.26
N PHE A 174 4.21 3.24 -13.98
CA PHE A 174 4.37 2.59 -12.69
C PHE A 174 5.77 2.87 -12.11
N ILE A 175 5.83 3.21 -10.82
CA ILE A 175 7.06 3.24 -10.04
C ILE A 175 6.96 2.14 -8.98
N GLY A 176 7.74 1.09 -9.17
CA GLY A 176 7.86 0.03 -8.17
C GLY A 176 8.92 0.37 -7.14
N VAL A 177 8.63 0.12 -5.85
CA VAL A 177 9.60 0.27 -4.75
C VAL A 177 9.90 -1.10 -4.14
N LEU A 178 11.16 -1.32 -3.75
CA LEU A 178 11.65 -2.60 -3.22
C LEU A 178 11.65 -2.66 -1.68
N THR A 179 10.81 -1.85 -1.04
CA THR A 179 10.63 -1.83 0.42
C THR A 179 9.70 -2.93 0.93
N GLY A 180 8.88 -3.49 0.03
CA GLY A 180 7.99 -4.61 0.31
C GLY A 180 8.65 -5.98 0.11
N LEU A 181 7.83 -7.00 -0.09
CA LEU A 181 8.27 -8.39 -0.18
C LEU A 181 8.51 -8.86 -1.63
N HIS A 182 8.05 -8.08 -2.62
CA HIS A 182 8.16 -8.46 -4.01
C HIS A 182 9.51 -8.06 -4.62
N SER A 183 10.11 -8.99 -5.35
CA SER A 183 11.33 -8.76 -6.10
C SER A 183 11.10 -7.83 -7.29
N LYS A 184 12.18 -7.20 -7.76
CA LYS A 184 12.16 -6.42 -9.02
C LYS A 184 11.56 -7.22 -10.17
N LYS A 185 11.88 -8.53 -10.29
CA LYS A 185 11.37 -9.40 -11.36
C LYS A 185 9.84 -9.51 -11.34
N GLU A 186 9.26 -9.65 -10.15
CA GLU A 186 7.80 -9.71 -9.98
C GLU A 186 7.12 -8.38 -10.32
N LEU A 187 7.74 -7.27 -9.90
CA LEU A 187 7.19 -5.93 -10.17
C LEU A 187 7.22 -5.55 -11.65
N ILE A 188 8.21 -6.02 -12.44
CA ILE A 188 8.32 -5.72 -13.87
C ILE A 188 7.69 -6.77 -14.78
N SER A 189 7.16 -7.88 -14.24
CA SER A 189 6.53 -8.90 -15.07
C SER A 189 5.36 -8.28 -15.87
N ASN A 190 5.28 -8.59 -17.18
CA ASN A 190 4.23 -8.11 -18.09
C ASN A 190 4.17 -6.58 -18.35
N THR A 191 5.23 -5.82 -18.05
CA THR A 191 5.24 -4.35 -18.24
C THR A 191 5.66 -3.90 -19.65
N LYS A 192 5.63 -4.76 -20.68
CA LYS A 192 6.21 -4.50 -22.03
C LYS A 192 5.79 -3.18 -22.66
N ASN A 193 4.58 -2.68 -22.39
CA ASN A 193 4.03 -1.46 -22.98
C ASN A 193 3.83 -0.32 -21.97
N MET A 194 4.34 -0.47 -20.75
CA MET A 194 4.17 0.51 -19.69
C MET A 194 5.51 1.09 -19.25
N LYS A 195 5.62 2.43 -19.17
CA LYS A 195 6.80 3.06 -18.60
C LYS A 195 6.92 2.69 -17.12
N THR A 196 7.97 1.96 -16.79
CA THR A 196 8.21 1.43 -15.45
C THR A 196 9.56 1.88 -14.93
N LEU A 197 9.60 2.36 -13.70
CA LEU A 197 10.80 2.69 -12.96
C LEU A 197 10.82 1.87 -11.68
N ILE A 198 11.94 1.25 -11.34
CA ILE A 198 12.12 0.53 -10.07
C ILE A 198 13.14 1.25 -9.21
N LEU A 199 12.78 1.52 -7.96
CA LEU A 199 13.59 2.22 -6.97
C LEU A 199 13.74 1.33 -5.73
N ASN A 200 14.79 1.53 -4.93
CA ASN A 200 14.95 0.78 -3.68
C ASN A 200 13.90 1.21 -2.65
N ASN A 201 13.60 2.49 -2.61
CA ASN A 201 12.58 3.06 -1.73
C ASN A 201 11.93 4.30 -2.36
N VAL A 202 10.80 4.71 -1.81
CA VAL A 202 10.01 5.83 -2.33
C VAL A 202 10.73 7.18 -2.22
N SER A 203 11.62 7.35 -1.25
CA SER A 203 12.35 8.61 -1.03
C SER A 203 13.34 8.95 -2.17
N GLU A 204 13.62 7.98 -3.05
CA GLU A 204 14.42 8.22 -4.27
C GLU A 204 13.64 8.94 -5.38
N ILE A 205 12.33 9.14 -5.22
CA ILE A 205 11.51 9.86 -6.19
C ILE A 205 11.91 11.34 -6.21
N THR A 206 12.10 11.87 -7.42
CA THR A 206 12.34 13.29 -7.63
C THR A 206 11.39 13.84 -8.69
N LYS A 207 11.17 15.17 -8.68
CA LYS A 207 10.41 15.85 -9.74
C LYS A 207 10.91 15.47 -11.14
N GLN A 208 12.22 15.41 -11.33
CA GLN A 208 12.83 15.07 -12.61
C GLN A 208 12.51 13.63 -13.05
N LYS A 209 12.58 12.66 -12.13
CA LYS A 209 12.20 11.27 -12.41
C LYS A 209 10.73 11.17 -12.82
N ILE A 210 9.82 11.86 -12.12
CA ILE A 210 8.40 11.89 -12.51
C ILE A 210 8.22 12.51 -13.90
N GLN A 211 8.86 13.63 -14.18
CA GLN A 211 8.74 14.30 -15.49
C GLN A 211 9.29 13.45 -16.63
N SER A 212 10.36 12.69 -16.40
CA SER A 212 10.95 11.80 -17.40
C SER A 212 10.01 10.67 -17.86
N LEU A 213 9.07 10.25 -17.00
CA LEU A 213 8.06 9.26 -17.38
C LEU A 213 7.10 9.73 -18.48
N PHE A 214 7.04 11.04 -18.72
CA PHE A 214 6.13 11.66 -19.70
C PHE A 214 6.87 12.34 -20.87
N LYS A 215 8.21 12.31 -20.87
CA LYS A 215 8.96 12.78 -22.03
C LYS A 215 8.74 11.80 -23.19
N ILE A 216 8.26 12.33 -24.29
CA ILE A 216 8.14 11.69 -25.61
C ILE A 216 9.50 11.76 -26.29
#